data_4a23287ccb4e178532cd3f9db8885a66
#
_entry.id   4a23287ccb4e178532cd3f9db8885a66
#
_cell.length_a   1.000
_cell.length_b   1.000
_cell.length_c   1.000
_cell.angle_alpha   90.00
_cell.angle_beta   90.00
_cell.angle_gamma   90.00
#
_symmetry.space_group_name_H-M   'P 1'
#
loop_
_entity.id
_entity.type
_entity.pdbx_description
1 polymer ?
#
loop_
_entity_poly.entity_id
_entity_poly.type
_entity_poly.pdbx_seq_one_letter_code
_entity_poly.pdbx_strand_id
1 'polypeptide(L)' 'NGGSLLPAGIVAVQGRFSAGNLVRIQDEHGQELARGLANYADKEVAAILGLHTDQVAERLGACDFEEVVHRDNLVLVS' A
#
# COMPACT_ATOMS: atom_id res chain seq x y z
N ASN A 1 -6.21 10.75 -8.73
CA ASN A 1 -5.37 11.39 -9.69
C ASN A 1 -4.22 10.53 -10.22
N GLY A 2 -4.17 9.31 -10.18
CA GLY A 2 -3.18 8.46 -10.82
C GLY A 2 -1.83 8.33 -10.12
N GLY A 3 -1.69 8.79 -8.90
CA GLY A 3 -0.47 8.58 -8.12
C GLY A 3 -0.41 7.18 -7.54
N SER A 4 0.80 6.71 -7.24
CA SER A 4 0.99 5.43 -6.55
C SER A 4 0.66 5.57 -5.07
N LEU A 5 0.31 4.45 -4.42
CA LEU A 5 0.09 4.43 -2.98
C LEU A 5 1.41 4.16 -2.27
N LEU A 6 1.91 5.15 -1.56
CA LEU A 6 3.17 5.05 -0.82
C LEU A 6 2.91 4.72 0.66
N PRO A 7 3.84 4.02 1.34
CA PRO A 7 3.67 3.68 2.75
C PRO A 7 3.41 4.89 3.65
N ALA A 8 4.03 6.03 3.34
CA ALA A 8 3.88 7.24 4.14
C ALA A 8 2.45 7.78 4.16
N GLY A 9 1.65 7.43 3.15
CA GLY A 9 0.25 7.85 3.06
C GLY A 9 -0.74 6.88 3.68
N ILE A 10 -0.27 5.75 4.22
CA ILE A 10 -1.14 4.72 4.77
C ILE A 10 -1.20 4.86 6.29
N VAL A 11 -2.40 4.92 6.84
CA VAL A 11 -2.59 5.06 8.30
C VAL A 11 -3.00 3.74 8.95
N ALA A 12 -3.56 2.80 8.20
CA ALA A 12 -3.98 1.50 8.74
C ALA A 12 -4.05 0.47 7.62
N VAL A 13 -3.92 -0.79 8.00
CA VAL A 13 -4.10 -1.93 7.10
C VAL A 13 -5.07 -2.91 7.75
N GLN A 14 -5.98 -3.46 6.97
CA GLN A 14 -7.00 -4.40 7.45
C GLN A 14 -7.04 -5.63 6.56
N GLY A 15 -7.41 -6.77 7.17
CA GLY A 15 -7.55 -8.01 6.44
C GLY A 15 -6.22 -8.69 6.18
N ARG A 16 -6.29 -9.80 5.47
CA ARG A 16 -5.12 -10.59 5.13
C ARG A 16 -4.98 -10.67 3.63
N PHE A 17 -3.77 -10.43 3.14
CA PHE A 17 -3.47 -10.54 1.73
C PHE A 17 -1.99 -10.79 1.53
N SER A 18 -1.64 -11.30 0.37
CA SER A 18 -0.25 -11.52 -0.03
C SER A 18 0.11 -10.57 -1.15
N ALA A 19 1.40 -10.41 -1.40
CA ALA A 19 1.86 -9.64 -2.56
C ALA A 19 1.22 -10.23 -3.84
N GLY A 20 0.73 -9.35 -4.71
CA GLY A 20 0.03 -9.73 -5.92
C GLY A 20 -1.47 -9.85 -5.78
N ASN A 21 -2.01 -9.79 -4.56
CA ASN A 21 -3.45 -9.84 -4.34
C ASN A 21 -4.10 -8.48 -4.59
N LEU A 22 -5.37 -8.51 -4.97
CA LEU A 22 -6.15 -7.30 -5.13
C LEU A 22 -6.54 -6.77 -3.76
N VAL A 23 -6.30 -5.48 -3.53
CA VAL A 23 -6.64 -4.81 -2.27
C VAL A 23 -7.51 -3.59 -2.55
N ARG A 24 -8.30 -3.20 -1.56
CA ARG A 24 -9.11 -2.00 -1.60
C ARG A 24 -8.43 -0.88 -0.85
N ILE A 25 -8.48 0.31 -1.41
CA ILE A 25 -7.92 1.50 -0.79
C ILE A 25 -9.08 2.38 -0.36
N GLN A 26 -9.13 2.68 0.93
CA GLN A 26 -10.22 3.45 1.52
C GLN A 26 -9.68 4.69 2.22
N ASP A 27 -10.52 5.71 2.32
CA ASP A 27 -10.19 6.89 3.11
C ASP A 27 -10.50 6.64 4.60
N GLU A 28 -10.26 7.64 5.43
CA GLU A 28 -10.50 7.55 6.88
C GLU A 28 -11.97 7.37 7.24
N HIS A 29 -12.88 7.62 6.31
CA HIS A 29 -14.31 7.43 6.50
C HIS A 29 -14.81 6.08 6.00
N GLY A 30 -13.90 5.24 5.52
CA GLY A 30 -14.26 3.93 5.01
C GLY A 30 -14.76 3.92 3.58
N GLN A 31 -14.71 5.07 2.90
CA GLN A 31 -15.14 5.15 1.51
C GLN A 31 -14.05 4.61 0.60
N GLU A 32 -14.41 3.70 -0.29
CA GLU A 32 -13.47 3.10 -1.23
C GLU A 32 -13.06 4.13 -2.29
N LEU A 33 -11.76 4.36 -2.40
CA LEU A 33 -11.19 5.32 -3.35
C LEU A 33 -10.62 4.62 -4.58
N ALA A 34 -10.06 3.44 -4.39
CA ALA A 34 -9.36 2.74 -5.45
C ALA A 34 -9.20 1.27 -5.12
N ARG A 35 -8.78 0.50 -6.12
CA ARG A 35 -8.39 -0.90 -5.96
C ARG A 35 -7.11 -1.12 -6.72
N GLY A 36 -6.30 -2.05 -6.26
CA GLY A 36 -5.06 -2.35 -6.95
C GLY A 36 -4.40 -3.62 -6.45
N LEU A 37 -3.34 -4.01 -7.15
CA LEU A 37 -2.55 -5.16 -6.75
C LEU A 37 -1.47 -4.71 -5.77
N ALA A 38 -1.42 -5.34 -4.60
CA ALA A 38 -0.45 -5.00 -3.57
C ALA A 38 0.94 -5.53 -3.93
N ASN A 39 1.97 -4.73 -3.68
CA ASN A 39 3.36 -5.16 -3.84
C ASN A 39 3.90 -5.85 -2.59
N TYR A 40 3.20 -5.73 -1.47
CA TYR A 40 3.60 -6.29 -0.17
C TYR A 40 2.43 -7.05 0.45
N ALA A 41 2.76 -8.00 1.31
CA ALA A 41 1.75 -8.68 2.12
C ALA A 41 1.26 -7.76 3.25
N ASP A 42 0.10 -8.09 3.81
CA ASP A 42 -0.52 -7.29 4.89
C ASP A 42 0.42 -7.06 6.06
N LYS A 43 1.18 -8.09 6.46
CA LYS A 43 2.12 -7.98 7.57
C LYS A 43 3.26 -7.02 7.26
N GLU A 44 3.72 -7.01 6.01
CA GLU A 44 4.77 -6.10 5.58
C GLU A 44 4.25 -4.66 5.54
N VAL A 45 3.05 -4.47 5.03
CA VAL A 45 2.42 -3.13 5.02
C VAL A 45 2.25 -2.62 6.45
N ALA A 46 1.78 -3.47 7.36
CA ALA A 46 1.63 -3.09 8.76
C ALA A 46 2.95 -2.65 9.40
N ALA A 47 4.06 -3.26 8.99
CA ALA A 47 5.37 -2.93 9.52
C ALA A 47 5.92 -1.59 9.00
N ILE A 48 5.42 -1.12 7.86
CA ILE A 48 5.95 0.09 7.21
C ILE A 48 4.95 1.25 7.13
N LEU A 49 3.84 1.16 7.84
CA LEU A 49 2.84 2.23 7.86
C LEU A 49 3.48 3.57 8.24
N GLY A 50 3.21 4.58 7.42
CA GLY A 50 3.67 5.93 7.68
C GLY A 50 5.15 6.18 7.44
N LEU A 51 5.91 5.18 7.01
CA LEU A 51 7.34 5.32 6.80
C LEU A 51 7.64 5.87 5.40
N HIS A 52 8.73 6.63 5.31
CA HIS A 52 9.27 7.05 4.02
C HIS A 52 10.10 5.91 3.40
N THR A 53 10.34 5.99 2.10
CA THR A 53 11.00 4.92 1.34
C THR A 53 12.34 4.48 1.95
N ASP A 54 13.17 5.41 2.40
CA ASP A 54 14.45 5.09 3.01
C ASP A 54 14.31 4.32 4.32
N GLN A 55 13.21 4.53 5.04
CA GLN A 55 12.93 3.82 6.30
C GLN A 55 12.37 2.42 6.06
N VAL A 56 11.73 2.21 4.91
CA VAL A 56 11.18 0.90 4.55
C VAL A 56 12.29 -0.14 4.45
N ALA A 57 13.41 0.20 3.81
CA ALA A 57 14.53 -0.71 3.68
C ALA A 57 15.13 -1.09 5.03
N GLU A 58 15.17 -0.17 5.99
CA GLU A 58 15.64 -0.46 7.34
C GLU A 58 14.70 -1.42 8.07
N ARG A 59 13.38 -1.21 7.91
CA ARG A 59 12.38 -2.00 8.62
C ARG A 59 12.24 -3.40 8.06
N LEU A 60 12.26 -3.57 6.74
CA LEU A 60 12.06 -4.86 6.09
C LEU A 60 13.35 -5.58 5.71
N GLY A 61 14.49 -4.91 5.85
CA GLY A 61 15.79 -5.45 5.42
C GLY A 61 16.09 -5.22 3.95
N ALA A 62 15.09 -4.86 3.16
CA ALA A 62 15.22 -4.52 1.74
C ALA A 62 14.02 -3.70 1.31
N CYS A 63 14.17 -2.92 0.26
CA CYS A 63 13.08 -2.18 -0.33
C CYS A 63 12.96 -2.59 -1.80
N ASP A 64 12.20 -3.66 -2.04
CA ASP A 64 11.99 -4.17 -3.40
C ASP A 64 11.07 -3.24 -4.19
N PHE A 65 10.15 -2.58 -3.51
CA PHE A 65 9.20 -1.65 -4.11
C PHE A 65 9.08 -0.40 -3.25
N GLU A 66 9.04 0.76 -3.88
CA GLU A 66 8.80 2.01 -3.19
C GLU A 66 7.31 2.18 -2.86
N GLU A 67 6.44 1.62 -3.69
CA GLU A 67 5.00 1.75 -3.56
C GLU A 67 4.37 0.47 -3.00
N VAL A 68 3.35 0.65 -2.18
CA VAL A 68 2.51 -0.48 -1.75
C VAL A 68 1.61 -0.92 -2.91
N VAL A 69 1.07 0.04 -3.67
CA VAL A 69 0.35 -0.24 -4.91
C VAL A 69 0.89 0.71 -5.98
N HIS A 70 1.43 0.15 -7.06
CA HIS A 70 1.95 0.95 -8.17
C HIS A 70 0.77 1.53 -8.98
N ARG A 71 0.96 2.76 -9.46
CA ARG A 71 -0.09 3.46 -10.22
C ARG A 71 -0.60 2.67 -11.42
N ASP A 72 0.26 1.87 -12.05
CA ASP A 72 -0.12 1.08 -13.22
C ASP A 72 -1.04 -0.09 -12.85
N ASN A 73 -1.06 -0.47 -11.57
CA ASN A 73 -1.90 -1.53 -11.04
C ASN A 73 -3.04 -1.00 -10.18
N LEU A 74 -3.29 0.30 -10.24
CA LEU A 74 -4.26 0.99 -9.39
C LEU A 74 -5.40 1.52 -10.26
N VAL A 75 -6.63 1.15 -9.88
CA VAL A 75 -7.84 1.59 -10.59
C VAL A 75 -8.67 2.43 -9.62
N LEU A 76 -8.95 3.66 -10.00
CA LEU A 76 -9.77 4.54 -9.19
C LEU A 76 -11.22 4.10 -9.25
N VAL A 77 -11.88 4.17 -8.10
CA VAL A 77 -13.31 3.89 -7.99
C VAL A 77 -14.05 5.22 -8.08
N SER A 78 -14.89 5.33 -9.08
CA SER A 78 -15.67 6.56 -9.30
C SER A 78 -17.01 6.53 -8.58
#